data_4e2cfa587365646dcf00455aa84c91d5
#
_entry.id   4e2cfa587365646dcf00455aa84c91d5
#
_cell.length_a   1.000
_cell.length_b   1.000
_cell.length_c   1.000
_cell.angle_alpha   90.00
_cell.angle_beta   90.00
_cell.angle_gamma   90.00
#
_symmetry.space_group_name_H-M   'P 1'
#
loop_
_entity.id
_entity.type
_entity.pdbx_description
1 polymer ?
#
loop_
_entity_poly.entity_id
_entity_poly.type
_entity_poly.pdbx_seq_one_letter_code
_entity_poly.pdbx_strand_id
1 'polypeptide(L)'
;MKYTEQKIFTQEQVQKLFLSVNWISGNYPERLYKALMHSSTVLTVWDDEKLVGITRVLDDTEMLARVHYVIVHPDYQGKGIAGQMIEYIKEKYKNFLYIEGMPEDKKNVPFYVKHGFSVMENGAAIQICNLDKN
;
A
#
# COMPACT_ATOMS: atom_id res chain seq x y z
N MET A 1 -14.29 6.77 9.70
CA MET A 1 -12.90 6.32 9.51
C MET A 1 -11.94 7.49 9.52
N LYS A 2 -10.82 7.33 10.17
CA LYS A 2 -9.77 8.36 10.20
C LYS A 2 -8.65 7.95 9.25
N TYR A 3 -8.30 8.83 8.30
CA TYR A 3 -7.18 8.67 7.39
C TYR A 3 -6.06 9.59 7.84
N THR A 4 -4.84 9.08 7.97
CA THR A 4 -3.72 9.89 8.45
C THR A 4 -2.38 9.43 7.87
N GLU A 5 -1.50 10.41 7.60
CA GLU A 5 -0.10 10.14 7.25
C GLU A 5 0.80 10.06 8.49
N GLN A 6 0.28 10.33 9.66
CA GLN A 6 1.08 10.20 10.87
C GLN A 6 1.44 8.74 11.11
N LYS A 7 2.71 8.49 11.35
CA LYS A 7 3.22 7.14 11.58
C LYS A 7 3.01 6.73 13.04
N ILE A 8 1.74 6.64 13.43
CA ILE A 8 1.34 6.33 14.82
C ILE A 8 1.07 4.85 15.06
N PHE A 9 1.15 4.03 14.01
CA PHE A 9 0.94 2.59 14.10
C PHE A 9 2.10 1.92 14.86
N THR A 10 1.78 0.83 15.55
CA THR A 10 2.80 0.00 16.20
C THR A 10 3.18 -1.16 15.29
N GLN A 11 4.33 -1.78 15.59
CA GLN A 11 4.80 -2.98 14.90
C GLN A 11 3.72 -4.08 14.95
N GLU A 12 3.10 -4.29 16.10
CA GLU A 12 2.07 -5.30 16.27
C GLU A 12 0.82 -5.01 15.43
N GLN A 13 0.40 -3.76 15.37
CA GLN A 13 -0.78 -3.38 14.58
C GLN A 13 -0.56 -3.64 13.09
N VAL A 14 0.59 -3.26 12.54
CA VAL A 14 0.86 -3.50 11.12
C VAL A 14 1.03 -4.99 10.83
N GLN A 15 1.66 -5.74 11.73
CA GLN A 15 1.77 -7.19 11.56
C GLN A 15 0.39 -7.83 11.47
N LYS A 16 -0.50 -7.51 12.40
CA LYS A 16 -1.86 -8.05 12.39
C LYS A 16 -2.61 -7.74 11.10
N LEU A 17 -2.49 -6.50 10.62
CA LEU A 17 -3.17 -6.11 9.38
C LEU A 17 -2.63 -6.90 8.18
N PHE A 18 -1.31 -7.01 8.04
CA PHE A 18 -0.71 -7.76 6.94
C PHE A 18 -1.09 -9.24 6.98
N LEU A 19 -1.06 -9.85 8.17
CA LEU A 19 -1.44 -11.26 8.31
C LEU A 19 -2.92 -11.48 8.07
N SER A 20 -3.77 -10.48 8.31
CA SER A 20 -5.21 -10.60 8.06
C SER A 20 -5.54 -10.85 6.58
N VAL A 21 -4.64 -10.49 5.68
CA VAL A 21 -4.79 -10.70 4.23
C VAL A 21 -3.74 -11.68 3.69
N ASN A 22 -3.07 -12.41 4.58
CA ASN A 22 -2.07 -13.43 4.24
C ASN A 22 -0.87 -12.90 3.46
N TRP A 23 -0.47 -11.65 3.72
CA TRP A 23 0.71 -11.09 3.08
C TRP A 23 1.97 -11.50 3.85
N ILE A 24 2.91 -12.08 3.11
CA ILE A 24 4.10 -12.71 3.67
C ILE A 24 4.99 -11.73 4.43
N SER A 25 4.94 -10.45 4.09
CA SER A 25 5.69 -9.40 4.81
C SER A 25 5.32 -9.35 6.29
N GLY A 26 4.11 -9.76 6.66
CA GLY A 26 3.69 -9.86 8.06
C GLY A 26 4.48 -10.86 8.88
N ASN A 27 5.21 -11.78 8.22
CA ASN A 27 6.09 -12.74 8.90
C ASN A 27 7.45 -12.14 9.26
N TYR A 28 7.71 -10.88 8.89
CA TYR A 28 8.94 -10.16 9.17
C TYR A 28 8.61 -8.84 9.88
N PRO A 29 8.01 -8.90 11.09
CA PRO A 29 7.39 -7.71 11.69
C PRO A 29 8.37 -6.57 11.97
N GLU A 30 9.60 -6.88 12.41
CA GLU A 30 10.59 -5.84 12.67
C GLU A 30 11.04 -5.15 11.38
N ARG A 31 11.30 -5.93 10.34
CA ARG A 31 11.70 -5.39 9.04
C ARG A 31 10.59 -4.58 8.41
N LEU A 32 9.35 -5.09 8.48
CA LEU A 32 8.18 -4.40 7.97
C LEU A 32 8.01 -3.05 8.67
N TYR A 33 8.08 -3.02 9.98
CA TYR A 33 7.92 -1.79 10.74
C TYR A 33 9.00 -0.77 10.37
N LYS A 34 10.26 -1.19 10.31
CA LYS A 34 11.36 -0.30 9.92
C LYS A 34 11.18 0.23 8.50
N ALA A 35 10.76 -0.63 7.58
CA ALA A 35 10.52 -0.21 6.19
C ALA A 35 9.42 0.84 6.11
N LEU A 36 8.33 0.66 6.86
CA LEU A 36 7.24 1.62 6.89
C LEU A 36 7.68 2.96 7.49
N MET A 37 8.46 2.91 8.57
CA MET A 37 8.96 4.13 9.21
C MET A 37 9.89 4.93 8.29
N HIS A 38 10.56 4.28 7.35
CA HIS A 38 11.46 4.93 6.37
C HIS A 38 10.80 5.18 5.02
N SER A 39 9.52 4.85 4.87
CA SER A 39 8.80 5.11 3.62
C SER A 39 8.47 6.58 3.46
N SER A 40 8.43 7.05 2.20
CA SER A 40 8.14 8.46 1.89
C SER A 40 6.77 8.87 2.40
N THR A 41 5.76 8.05 2.15
CA THR A 41 4.38 8.27 2.61
C THR A 41 3.80 6.95 3.09
N VAL A 42 3.18 6.96 4.25
CA VAL A 42 2.36 5.86 4.73
C VAL A 42 1.01 6.44 5.10
N LEU A 43 -0.03 6.03 4.39
CA LEU A 43 -1.40 6.42 4.70
C LEU A 43 -2.07 5.26 5.43
N THR A 44 -2.54 5.53 6.64
CA THR A 44 -3.24 4.53 7.45
C THR A 44 -4.69 4.94 7.66
N VAL A 45 -5.54 3.94 7.82
CA VAL A 45 -6.97 4.11 8.03
C VAL A 45 -7.36 3.42 9.33
N TRP A 46 -8.09 4.14 10.17
CA TRP A 46 -8.42 3.73 11.53
C TRP A 46 -9.91 3.74 11.77
N ASP A 47 -10.40 2.69 12.39
CA ASP A 47 -11.70 2.65 13.03
C ASP A 47 -11.44 2.73 14.54
N ASP A 48 -11.61 3.95 15.11
CA ASP A 48 -11.15 4.27 16.46
C ASP A 48 -9.68 3.85 16.65
N GLU A 49 -9.41 2.85 17.48
CA GLU A 49 -8.04 2.42 17.74
C GLU A 49 -7.59 1.26 16.87
N LYS A 50 -8.45 0.77 15.98
CA LYS A 50 -8.13 -0.36 15.11
C LYS A 50 -7.58 0.11 13.78
N LEU A 51 -6.40 -0.40 13.42
CA LEU A 51 -5.82 -0.18 12.10
C LEU A 51 -6.50 -1.10 11.09
N VAL A 52 -7.20 -0.50 10.13
CA VAL A 52 -8.02 -1.26 9.17
C VAL A 52 -7.57 -1.11 7.72
N GLY A 53 -6.69 -0.17 7.43
CA GLY A 53 -6.18 0.00 6.07
C GLY A 53 -4.80 0.64 6.07
N ILE A 54 -4.02 0.35 5.03
CA ILE A 54 -2.71 0.93 4.85
C ILE A 54 -2.32 0.91 3.38
N THR A 55 -1.64 1.96 2.96
CA THR A 55 -0.85 1.98 1.73
C THR A 55 0.43 2.76 1.99
N ARG A 56 1.51 2.35 1.33
CA ARG A 56 2.75 3.12 1.40
C ARG A 56 3.19 3.53 0.01
N VAL A 57 3.90 4.65 -0.06
CA VAL A 57 4.49 5.15 -1.29
C VAL A 57 5.97 5.42 -1.06
N LEU A 58 6.78 4.97 -2.01
CA LEU A 58 8.20 5.32 -2.09
C LEU A 58 8.34 6.30 -3.24
N ASP A 59 8.97 7.45 -3.01
CA ASP A 59 9.10 8.46 -4.04
C ASP A 59 10.51 9.06 -4.07
N ASP A 60 10.84 9.68 -5.20
CA ASP A 60 12.13 10.34 -5.41
C ASP A 60 12.03 11.86 -5.23
N THR A 61 10.93 12.36 -4.72
CA THR A 61 10.59 13.77 -4.49
C THR A 61 10.26 14.59 -5.74
N GLU A 62 10.50 14.06 -6.94
CA GLU A 62 10.38 14.85 -8.17
C GLU A 62 9.57 14.15 -9.28
N MET A 63 9.88 12.92 -9.57
CA MET A 63 9.40 12.28 -10.81
C MET A 63 8.51 11.07 -10.58
N LEU A 64 8.89 10.16 -9.70
CA LEU A 64 8.25 8.86 -9.54
C LEU A 64 7.75 8.65 -8.13
N ALA A 65 6.49 8.29 -8.02
CA ALA A 65 5.89 7.79 -6.79
C ALA A 65 5.42 6.36 -7.04
N ARG A 66 5.96 5.40 -6.27
CA ARG A 66 5.59 4.00 -6.41
C ARG A 66 4.71 3.57 -5.26
N VAL A 67 3.47 3.22 -5.59
CA VAL A 67 2.50 2.70 -4.62
C VAL A 67 2.85 1.25 -4.33
N HIS A 68 2.99 0.94 -3.06
CA HIS A 68 3.34 -0.40 -2.60
C HIS A 68 2.53 -0.73 -1.37
N TYR A 69 1.92 -1.89 -1.36
CA TYR A 69 0.93 -2.31 -0.38
C TYR A 69 -0.33 -1.44 -0.44
N VAL A 70 -1.42 -2.04 -0.79
CA VAL A 70 -2.77 -1.48 -0.63
C VAL A 70 -3.57 -2.56 0.07
N ILE A 71 -3.77 -2.38 1.36
CA ILE A 71 -4.37 -3.41 2.22
C ILE A 71 -5.56 -2.84 2.96
N VAL A 72 -6.67 -3.58 2.94
CA VAL A 72 -7.84 -3.31 3.78
C VAL A 72 -8.16 -4.58 4.54
N HIS A 73 -8.36 -4.45 5.85
CA HIS A 73 -8.74 -5.57 6.70
C HIS A 73 -10.01 -6.23 6.15
N PRO A 74 -10.09 -7.58 6.14
CA PRO A 74 -11.23 -8.28 5.54
C PRO A 74 -12.61 -7.81 6.02
N ASP A 75 -12.75 -7.48 7.29
CA ASP A 75 -14.03 -7.03 7.83
C ASP A 75 -14.43 -5.63 7.35
N TYR A 76 -13.53 -4.93 6.68
CA TYR A 76 -13.75 -3.56 6.20
C TYR A 76 -13.70 -3.44 4.68
N GLN A 77 -13.53 -4.54 3.97
CA GLN A 77 -13.55 -4.55 2.51
C GLN A 77 -14.96 -4.29 1.98
N GLY A 78 -15.03 -3.77 0.75
CA GLY A 78 -16.31 -3.45 0.12
C GLY A 78 -16.93 -2.13 0.59
N LYS A 79 -16.22 -1.32 1.33
CA LYS A 79 -16.71 -0.03 1.86
C LYS A 79 -16.04 1.18 1.25
N GLY A 80 -15.24 0.99 0.19
CA GLY A 80 -14.59 2.09 -0.51
C GLY A 80 -13.29 2.60 0.10
N ILE A 81 -12.75 1.93 1.11
CA ILE A 81 -11.54 2.39 1.79
C ILE A 81 -10.34 2.39 0.88
N ALA A 82 -10.12 1.30 0.12
CA ALA A 82 -9.00 1.22 -0.81
C ALA A 82 -9.08 2.35 -1.86
N GLY A 83 -10.26 2.59 -2.41
CA GLY A 83 -10.47 3.67 -3.37
C GLY A 83 -10.16 5.04 -2.81
N GLN A 84 -10.57 5.30 -1.57
CA GLN A 84 -10.26 6.56 -0.91
C GLN A 84 -8.77 6.73 -0.67
N MET A 85 -8.07 5.66 -0.29
CA MET A 85 -6.61 5.72 -0.15
C MET A 85 -5.93 6.06 -1.47
N ILE A 86 -6.34 5.43 -2.56
CA ILE A 86 -5.76 5.68 -3.87
C ILE A 86 -6.04 7.12 -4.33
N GLU A 87 -7.26 7.62 -4.14
CA GLU A 87 -7.57 9.00 -4.52
C GLU A 87 -6.75 10.00 -3.68
N TYR A 88 -6.52 9.72 -2.41
CA TYR A 88 -5.65 10.53 -1.58
C TYR A 88 -4.21 10.58 -2.15
N ILE A 89 -3.66 9.43 -2.51
CA ILE A 89 -2.32 9.33 -3.07
C ILE A 89 -2.24 10.08 -4.40
N LYS A 90 -3.22 9.93 -5.27
CA LYS A 90 -3.28 10.63 -6.56
C LYS A 90 -3.24 12.15 -6.35
N GLU A 91 -4.00 12.66 -5.42
CA GLU A 91 -4.02 14.10 -5.13
C GLU A 91 -2.68 14.58 -4.57
N LYS A 92 -2.10 13.82 -3.64
CA LYS A 92 -0.81 14.17 -3.05
C LYS A 92 0.30 14.23 -4.09
N TYR A 93 0.31 13.31 -5.04
CA TYR A 93 1.38 13.16 -6.03
C TYR A 93 1.02 13.69 -7.41
N LYS A 94 -0.01 14.53 -7.51
CA LYS A 94 -0.53 15.01 -8.81
C LYS A 94 0.49 15.76 -9.67
N ASN A 95 1.54 16.29 -9.05
CA ASN A 95 2.58 17.03 -9.79
C ASN A 95 3.78 16.16 -10.16
N PHE A 96 3.78 14.88 -9.77
CA PHE A 96 4.80 13.93 -10.19
C PHE A 96 4.53 13.48 -11.63
N LEU A 97 5.59 13.10 -12.35
CA LEU A 97 5.44 12.62 -13.73
C LEU A 97 4.82 11.23 -13.78
N TYR A 98 5.13 10.38 -12.80
CA TYR A 98 4.67 8.99 -12.77
C TYR A 98 4.18 8.62 -11.38
N ILE A 99 3.00 7.99 -11.36
CA ILE A 99 2.52 7.26 -10.19
C ILE A 99 2.35 5.83 -10.66
N GLU A 100 3.11 4.89 -10.09
CA GLU A 100 3.16 3.51 -10.55
C GLU A 100 2.86 2.54 -9.42
N GLY A 101 2.44 1.34 -9.81
CA GLY A 101 2.24 0.25 -8.88
C GLY A 101 2.25 -1.08 -9.63
N MET A 102 2.32 -2.18 -8.88
CA MET A 102 2.27 -3.53 -9.44
C MET A 102 1.28 -4.34 -8.61
N PRO A 103 0.02 -4.45 -9.05
CA PRO A 103 -0.91 -5.37 -8.40
C PRO A 103 -0.37 -6.80 -8.52
N GLU A 104 -0.28 -7.51 -7.39
CA GLU A 104 0.23 -8.89 -7.40
C GLU A 104 -0.74 -9.86 -8.05
N ASP A 105 -2.03 -9.53 -8.08
CA ASP A 105 -3.05 -10.36 -8.69
C ASP A 105 -3.72 -9.55 -9.80
N LYS A 106 -3.72 -10.13 -11.00
CA LYS A 106 -4.31 -9.46 -12.18
C LYS A 106 -5.79 -9.14 -12.00
N LYS A 107 -6.49 -9.83 -11.14
CA LYS A 107 -7.91 -9.54 -10.87
C LYS A 107 -8.12 -8.17 -10.23
N ASN A 108 -7.07 -7.58 -9.64
CA ASN A 108 -7.14 -6.26 -9.02
C ASN A 108 -6.84 -5.12 -10.00
N VAL A 109 -6.39 -5.43 -11.22
CA VAL A 109 -6.10 -4.40 -12.24
C VAL A 109 -7.31 -3.52 -12.55
N PRO A 110 -8.54 -4.05 -12.72
CA PRO A 110 -9.71 -3.21 -12.99
C PRO A 110 -9.94 -2.14 -11.93
N PHE A 111 -9.65 -2.42 -10.66
CA PHE A 111 -9.76 -1.44 -9.59
C PHE A 111 -8.84 -0.24 -9.87
N TYR A 112 -7.58 -0.50 -10.25
CA TYR A 112 -6.62 0.57 -10.53
C TYR A 112 -6.98 1.34 -11.81
N VAL A 113 -7.44 0.64 -12.84
CA VAL A 113 -7.90 1.29 -14.08
C VAL A 113 -9.07 2.22 -13.79
N LYS A 114 -10.02 1.79 -12.96
CA LYS A 114 -11.14 2.63 -12.53
C LYS A 114 -10.66 3.92 -11.86
N HIS A 115 -9.52 3.87 -11.17
CA HIS A 115 -8.93 5.02 -10.50
C HIS A 115 -7.91 5.77 -11.34
N GLY A 116 -7.91 5.57 -12.66
CA GLY A 116 -7.11 6.38 -13.58
C GLY A 116 -5.75 5.82 -13.95
N PHE A 117 -5.39 4.64 -13.46
CA PHE A 117 -4.16 3.98 -13.87
C PHE A 117 -4.33 3.31 -15.24
N SER A 118 -3.26 3.27 -16.00
CA SER A 118 -3.23 2.57 -17.30
C SER A 118 -2.29 1.38 -17.20
N VAL A 119 -2.68 0.26 -17.82
CA VAL A 119 -1.81 -0.91 -17.88
C VAL A 119 -0.66 -0.64 -18.85
N MET A 120 0.57 -0.92 -18.43
CA MET A 120 1.74 -0.85 -19.30
C MET A 120 1.85 -2.17 -20.07
N GLU A 121 1.17 -2.25 -21.19
CA GLU A 121 0.94 -3.52 -21.92
C GLU A 121 2.21 -4.19 -22.40
N ASN A 122 3.24 -3.42 -22.75
CA ASN A 122 4.51 -3.96 -23.24
C ASN A 122 5.55 -4.13 -22.13
N GLY A 123 5.17 -3.82 -20.90
CA GLY A 123 6.03 -3.99 -19.74
C GLY A 123 5.76 -5.29 -19.02
N ALA A 124 6.71 -5.68 -18.20
CA ALA A 124 6.56 -6.85 -17.32
C ALA A 124 7.18 -6.53 -15.97
N ALA A 125 6.55 -7.04 -14.91
CA ALA A 125 7.14 -6.98 -13.58
C ALA A 125 8.31 -7.97 -13.51
N ILE A 126 9.43 -7.53 -12.94
CA ILE A 126 10.58 -8.39 -12.69
C ILE A 126 11.02 -8.21 -11.26
N GLN A 127 11.57 -9.26 -10.67
CA GLN A 127 11.90 -9.25 -9.25
C GLN A 127 13.02 -10.24 -8.97
N ILE A 128 13.91 -9.86 -8.05
CA ILE A 128 14.73 -10.83 -7.33
C ILE A 128 14.12 -10.93 -5.94
N CYS A 129 13.72 -12.13 -5.55
CA CYS A 129 13.09 -12.39 -4.27
C CYS A 129 14.04 -13.13 -3.36
N ASN A 130 14.46 -12.49 -2.28
CA ASN A 130 15.39 -13.05 -1.31
C ASN A 130 14.67 -13.47 -0.01
N LEU A 131 13.42 -13.90 -0.13
CA LEU A 131 12.72 -14.45 1.02
C LEU A 131 13.44 -15.68 1.53
N ASP A 132 13.38 -15.87 2.84
CA ASP A 132 13.97 -17.03 3.49
C ASP A 132 13.36 -18.30 2.92
N LYS A 133 14.23 -19.22 2.48
CA LYS A 133 13.82 -20.49 1.85
C LYS A 133 14.08 -21.70 2.75
N ASN A 134 14.48 -21.48 3.96
CA ASN A 134 14.76 -22.57 4.91
C ASN A 134 13.51 -23.28 5.37
#